data_47037a12f21995d17d8d5c33acc39077
#
_entry.id   47037a12f21995d17d8d5c33acc39077
#
_cell.length_a   1.000
_cell.length_b   1.000
_cell.length_c   1.000
_cell.angle_alpha   90.00
_cell.angle_beta   90.00
_cell.angle_gamma   90.00
#
_symmetry.space_group_name_H-M   'P 1'
#
loop_
_entity.id
_entity.type
_entity.pdbx_description
1 polymer ?
#
loop_
_entity_poly.entity_id
_entity_poly.type
_entity_poly.pdbx_seq_one_letter_code
_entity_poly.pdbx_strand_id
1 'polypeptide(L)'
;MEAMRLIEASRHALALSQEPSDIVAEVWQSQALAQAIGSRLAVAGPPELRSEALGLSEVGGRGCGALDAPGLGKEGIRAARLTGIGQAHELLRGLDELLGEVGIALVGVAMGADDEGVYWQCMEAIDAADESRDRVLEMVRRLAVREQSLAGPDSAAEPSP
;
A
#
# COMPACT_ATOMS: atom_id res chain seq x y z
N MET A 1 1.83 13.26 9.91
CA MET A 1 1.11 12.09 10.44
C MET A 1 1.91 10.83 10.16
N GLU A 2 1.90 9.92 11.07
CA GLU A 2 2.51 8.61 10.84
C GLU A 2 1.71 7.77 9.84
N ALA A 3 2.41 6.87 9.18
CA ALA A 3 1.85 6.04 8.11
C ALA A 3 0.60 5.27 8.52
N MET A 4 0.58 4.65 9.70
CA MET A 4 -0.58 3.88 10.16
C MET A 4 -1.85 4.72 10.25
N ARG A 5 -1.74 5.97 10.69
CA ARG A 5 -2.89 6.87 10.75
C ARG A 5 -3.43 7.19 9.37
N LEU A 6 -2.54 7.38 8.41
CA LEU A 6 -2.94 7.65 7.02
C LEU A 6 -3.55 6.42 6.36
N ILE A 7 -3.03 5.23 6.66
CA ILE A 7 -3.61 3.97 6.20
C ILE A 7 -5.02 3.80 6.76
N GLU A 8 -5.21 3.99 8.05
CA GLU A 8 -6.52 3.88 8.70
C GLU A 8 -7.51 4.90 8.14
N ALA A 9 -7.07 6.14 7.92
CA ALA A 9 -7.90 7.17 7.31
C ALA A 9 -8.32 6.78 5.89
N SER A 10 -7.40 6.21 5.12
CA SER A 10 -7.67 5.74 3.75
C SER A 10 -8.65 4.57 3.74
N ARG A 11 -8.47 3.60 4.63
CA ARG A 11 -9.40 2.47 4.77
C ARG A 11 -10.80 2.94 5.14
N HIS A 12 -10.89 3.86 6.08
CA HIS A 12 -12.16 4.42 6.53
C HIS A 12 -12.87 5.18 5.41
N ALA A 13 -12.15 6.05 4.71
CA ALA A 13 -12.68 6.82 3.59
C ALA A 13 -13.17 5.90 2.45
N LEU A 14 -12.40 4.86 2.14
CA LEU A 14 -12.77 3.89 1.11
C LEU A 14 -14.04 3.14 1.51
N ALA A 15 -14.15 2.71 2.78
CA ALA A 15 -15.32 2.00 3.28
C ALA A 15 -16.60 2.83 3.23
N LEU A 16 -16.48 4.15 3.37
CA LEU A 16 -17.62 5.07 3.31
C LEU A 16 -17.99 5.48 1.89
N SER A 17 -17.14 5.23 0.92
CA SER A 17 -17.38 5.63 -0.48
C SER A 17 -18.32 4.66 -1.15
N GLN A 18 -19.37 5.17 -1.80
CA GLN A 18 -20.39 4.38 -2.49
C GLN A 18 -20.42 4.68 -3.99
N GLU A 19 -20.28 5.96 -4.37
CA GLU A 19 -20.28 6.35 -5.77
C GLU A 19 -18.97 5.95 -6.44
N PRO A 20 -19.01 5.45 -7.70
CA PRO A 20 -17.80 5.04 -8.41
C PRO A 20 -16.72 6.11 -8.46
N SER A 21 -17.07 7.36 -8.66
CA SER A 21 -16.10 8.47 -8.69
C SER A 21 -15.43 8.69 -7.36
N ASP A 22 -16.16 8.54 -6.25
CA ASP A 22 -15.59 8.65 -4.90
C ASP A 22 -14.67 7.48 -4.59
N ILE A 23 -15.06 6.27 -5.00
CA ILE A 23 -14.23 5.06 -4.84
C ILE A 23 -12.92 5.24 -5.60
N VAL A 24 -12.98 5.67 -6.86
CA VAL A 24 -11.78 5.88 -7.69
C VAL A 24 -10.87 6.93 -7.06
N ALA A 25 -11.43 8.01 -6.53
CA ALA A 25 -10.67 9.05 -5.84
C ALA A 25 -9.94 8.48 -4.61
N GLU A 26 -10.60 7.65 -3.81
CA GLU A 26 -9.99 7.04 -2.63
C GLU A 26 -8.96 5.97 -3.00
N VAL A 27 -9.18 5.23 -4.07
CA VAL A 27 -8.19 4.30 -4.62
C VAL A 27 -6.94 5.06 -5.05
N TRP A 28 -7.10 6.17 -5.76
CA TRP A 28 -5.98 7.02 -6.16
C TRP A 28 -5.18 7.49 -4.94
N GLN A 29 -5.87 8.00 -3.90
CA GLN A 29 -5.24 8.41 -2.64
C GLN A 29 -4.45 7.26 -1.99
N SER A 30 -5.01 6.06 -2.01
CA SER A 30 -4.39 4.88 -1.42
C SER A 30 -3.14 4.45 -2.19
N GLN A 31 -3.16 4.51 -3.52
CA GLN A 31 -2.00 4.21 -4.35
C GLN A 31 -0.90 5.27 -4.17
N ALA A 32 -1.27 6.54 -4.08
CA ALA A 32 -0.33 7.62 -3.79
C ALA A 32 0.32 7.43 -2.41
N LEU A 33 -0.45 6.98 -1.43
CA LEU A 33 0.07 6.66 -0.10
C LEU A 33 1.05 5.48 -0.15
N ALA A 34 0.73 4.41 -0.87
CA ALA A 34 1.61 3.27 -1.05
C ALA A 34 2.94 3.70 -1.70
N GLN A 35 2.89 4.56 -2.70
CA GLN A 35 4.07 5.15 -3.33
C GLN A 35 4.94 5.89 -2.32
N ALA A 36 4.35 6.76 -1.52
CA ALA A 36 5.06 7.56 -0.54
C ALA A 36 5.67 6.70 0.57
N ILE A 37 4.93 5.69 1.04
CA ILE A 37 5.42 4.73 2.04
C ILE A 37 6.60 3.94 1.49
N GLY A 38 6.50 3.46 0.26
CA GLY A 38 7.60 2.75 -0.40
C GLY A 38 8.86 3.59 -0.47
N SER A 39 8.74 4.85 -0.86
CA SER A 39 9.87 5.77 -0.91
C SER A 39 10.50 6.00 0.47
N ARG A 40 9.68 6.16 1.49
CA ARG A 40 10.16 6.33 2.88
C ARG A 40 10.83 5.08 3.42
N LEU A 41 10.26 3.92 3.18
CA LEU A 41 10.86 2.65 3.60
C LEU A 41 12.21 2.42 2.93
N ALA A 42 12.36 2.81 1.67
CA ALA A 42 13.61 2.68 0.94
C ALA A 42 14.73 3.52 1.57
N VAL A 43 14.40 4.67 2.14
CA VAL A 43 15.38 5.60 2.74
C VAL A 43 15.58 5.32 4.22
N ALA A 44 14.50 5.13 4.96
CA ALA A 44 14.52 5.11 6.43
C ALA A 44 14.27 3.72 7.04
N GLY A 45 13.83 2.75 6.24
CA GLY A 45 13.55 1.40 6.70
C GLY A 45 14.78 0.50 6.78
N PRO A 46 14.62 -0.75 7.24
CA PRO A 46 15.70 -1.73 7.23
C PRO A 46 16.28 -1.91 5.83
N PRO A 47 17.63 -2.05 5.70
CA PRO A 47 18.27 -2.21 4.39
C PRO A 47 17.74 -3.39 3.59
N GLU A 48 17.32 -4.46 4.24
CA GLU A 48 16.79 -5.66 3.61
C GLU A 48 15.50 -5.41 2.82
N LEU A 49 14.78 -4.34 3.15
CA LEU A 49 13.52 -3.99 2.50
C LEU A 49 13.69 -3.05 1.31
N ARG A 50 14.87 -2.49 1.13
CA ARG A 50 15.09 -1.37 0.21
C ARG A 50 14.63 -1.66 -1.22
N SER A 51 15.03 -2.79 -1.79
CA SER A 51 14.70 -3.11 -3.18
C SER A 51 13.19 -3.29 -3.39
N GLU A 52 12.53 -3.98 -2.45
CA GLU A 52 11.08 -4.16 -2.51
C GLU A 52 10.33 -2.86 -2.24
N ALA A 53 10.85 -2.02 -1.35
CA ALA A 53 10.27 -0.71 -1.06
C ALA A 53 10.34 0.23 -2.28
N LEU A 54 11.45 0.22 -3.01
CA LEU A 54 11.57 0.96 -4.28
C LEU A 54 10.58 0.42 -5.32
N GLY A 55 10.44 -0.91 -5.41
CA GLY A 55 9.45 -1.54 -6.27
C GLY A 55 8.02 -1.16 -5.91
N LEU A 56 7.70 -1.11 -4.62
CA LEU A 56 6.40 -0.65 -4.13
C LEU A 56 6.12 0.80 -4.55
N SER A 57 7.10 1.68 -4.41
CA SER A 57 6.97 3.06 -4.82
C SER A 57 6.67 3.19 -6.32
N GLU A 58 7.38 2.44 -7.14
CA GLU A 58 7.21 2.42 -8.59
C GLU A 58 5.82 1.92 -8.99
N VAL A 59 5.40 0.79 -8.41
CA VAL A 59 4.09 0.19 -8.70
C VAL A 59 2.94 1.05 -8.19
N GLY A 60 3.08 1.66 -7.01
CA GLY A 60 2.10 2.60 -6.49
C GLY A 60 1.90 3.80 -7.42
N GLY A 61 2.99 4.33 -7.96
CA GLY A 61 2.95 5.39 -8.96
C GLY A 61 2.23 4.96 -10.24
N ARG A 62 2.47 3.74 -10.70
CA ARG A 62 1.77 3.16 -11.86
C ARG A 62 0.27 3.03 -11.58
N GLY A 63 -0.10 2.61 -10.37
CA GLY A 63 -1.51 2.51 -9.95
C GLY A 63 -2.23 3.85 -9.98
N CYS A 64 -1.56 4.93 -9.58
CA CYS A 64 -2.08 6.29 -9.72
C CYS A 64 -2.23 6.69 -11.18
N GLY A 65 -1.22 6.38 -12.00
CA GLY A 65 -1.21 6.73 -13.41
C GLY A 65 -2.27 6.01 -14.24
N ALA A 66 -2.75 4.86 -13.78
CA ALA A 66 -3.80 4.11 -14.45
C ALA A 66 -5.18 4.79 -14.32
N LEU A 67 -5.35 5.62 -13.30
CA LEU A 67 -6.59 6.32 -13.00
C LEU A 67 -6.43 7.81 -13.32
N ASP A 68 -7.53 8.43 -13.73
CA ASP A 68 -7.54 9.88 -13.88
C ASP A 68 -7.36 10.53 -12.51
N ALA A 69 -6.53 11.57 -12.46
CA ALA A 69 -6.30 12.29 -11.21
C ALA A 69 -7.62 12.85 -10.69
N PRO A 70 -8.02 12.56 -9.45
CA PRO A 70 -9.27 13.06 -8.91
C PRO A 70 -9.20 14.56 -8.67
N GLY A 71 -10.36 15.21 -8.74
CA GLY A 71 -10.50 16.54 -8.20
C GLY A 71 -10.28 16.49 -6.70
N LEU A 72 -9.13 16.95 -6.26
CA LEU A 72 -8.80 16.93 -4.83
C LEU A 72 -9.54 18.08 -4.13
N GLY A 73 -10.27 17.74 -3.05
CA GLY A 73 -10.91 18.72 -2.21
C GLY A 73 -9.89 19.53 -1.40
N LYS A 74 -10.39 20.28 -0.41
CA LYS A 74 -9.55 21.12 0.45
C LYS A 74 -8.46 20.35 1.19
N GLU A 75 -8.63 19.05 1.38
CA GLU A 75 -7.69 18.22 2.11
C GLU A 75 -6.47 17.82 1.28
N GLY A 76 -6.55 17.89 -0.05
CA GLY A 76 -5.44 17.57 -0.93
C GLY A 76 -5.03 16.09 -0.89
N ILE A 77 -3.75 15.82 -1.21
CA ILE A 77 -3.20 14.47 -1.25
C ILE A 77 -2.83 14.03 0.17
N ARG A 78 -3.46 12.96 0.65
CA ARG A 78 -3.21 12.40 1.99
C ARG A 78 -1.74 12.00 2.19
N ALA A 79 -1.12 11.45 1.16
CA ALA A 79 0.30 11.06 1.17
C ALA A 79 1.25 12.22 1.50
N ALA A 80 0.88 13.46 1.17
CA ALA A 80 1.70 14.63 1.48
C ALA A 80 1.83 14.89 2.99
N ARG A 81 0.97 14.29 3.79
CA ARG A 81 1.01 14.40 5.26
C ARG A 81 1.92 13.37 5.93
N LEU A 82 2.50 12.47 5.15
CA LEU A 82 3.36 11.43 5.68
C LEU A 82 4.64 12.02 6.26
N THR A 83 4.88 11.81 7.55
CA THR A 83 6.07 12.30 8.25
C THR A 83 6.93 11.17 8.82
N GLY A 84 6.35 10.03 9.15
CA GLY A 84 7.08 8.90 9.70
C GLY A 84 6.42 7.59 9.39
N ILE A 85 7.20 6.52 9.39
CA ILE A 85 6.73 5.17 9.07
C ILE A 85 6.36 4.34 10.30
N GLY A 86 6.84 4.70 11.48
CA GLY A 86 6.57 3.94 12.70
C GLY A 86 7.15 2.53 12.65
N GLN A 87 6.41 1.58 13.20
CA GLN A 87 6.79 0.17 13.23
C GLN A 87 6.55 -0.49 11.87
N ALA A 88 7.61 -1.01 11.26
CA ALA A 88 7.54 -1.59 9.92
C ALA A 88 6.53 -2.73 9.82
N HIS A 89 6.47 -3.61 10.81
CA HIS A 89 5.51 -4.72 10.84
C HIS A 89 4.06 -4.27 10.78
N GLU A 90 3.69 -3.33 11.63
CA GLU A 90 2.32 -2.80 11.68
C GLU A 90 1.96 -2.08 10.38
N LEU A 91 2.89 -1.28 9.90
CA LEU A 91 2.75 -0.54 8.66
C LEU A 91 2.49 -1.47 7.48
N LEU A 92 3.32 -2.48 7.30
CA LEU A 92 3.20 -3.41 6.18
C LEU A 92 1.92 -4.22 6.23
N ARG A 93 1.53 -4.65 7.43
CA ARG A 93 0.27 -5.37 7.63
C ARG A 93 -0.94 -4.49 7.29
N GLY A 94 -0.94 -3.26 7.76
CA GLY A 94 -2.01 -2.30 7.46
C GLY A 94 -2.08 -1.96 5.98
N LEU A 95 -0.93 -1.83 5.33
CA LEU A 95 -0.86 -1.54 3.90
C LEU A 95 -1.37 -2.73 3.05
N ASP A 96 -1.06 -3.96 3.44
CA ASP A 96 -1.60 -5.16 2.80
C ASP A 96 -3.13 -5.18 2.85
N GLU A 97 -3.71 -4.88 4.02
CA GLU A 97 -5.16 -4.82 4.17
C GLU A 97 -5.78 -3.71 3.32
N LEU A 98 -5.19 -2.54 3.31
CA LEU A 98 -5.66 -1.43 2.48
C LEU A 98 -5.64 -1.78 0.99
N LEU A 99 -4.54 -2.33 0.51
CA LEU A 99 -4.40 -2.70 -0.90
C LEU A 99 -5.36 -3.81 -1.30
N GLY A 100 -5.66 -4.74 -0.39
CA GLY A 100 -6.69 -5.76 -0.60
C GLY A 100 -8.08 -5.14 -0.76
N GLU A 101 -8.42 -4.18 0.08
CA GLU A 101 -9.69 -3.44 0.01
C GLU A 101 -9.78 -2.60 -1.26
N VAL A 102 -8.65 -2.00 -1.68
CA VAL A 102 -8.55 -1.26 -2.96
C VAL A 102 -8.89 -2.18 -4.14
N GLY A 103 -8.32 -3.38 -4.17
CA GLY A 103 -8.59 -4.34 -5.23
C GLY A 103 -10.07 -4.73 -5.31
N ILE A 104 -10.69 -5.01 -4.17
CA ILE A 104 -12.11 -5.35 -4.09
C ILE A 104 -12.98 -4.18 -4.57
N ALA A 105 -12.68 -2.97 -4.13
CA ALA A 105 -13.43 -1.78 -4.51
C ALA A 105 -13.33 -1.53 -6.03
N LEU A 106 -12.15 -1.70 -6.61
CA LEU A 106 -11.95 -1.54 -8.06
C LEU A 106 -12.70 -2.59 -8.87
N VAL A 107 -12.77 -3.83 -8.40
CA VAL A 107 -13.58 -4.87 -9.04
C VAL A 107 -15.04 -4.43 -9.08
N GLY A 108 -15.56 -3.89 -7.98
CA GLY A 108 -16.93 -3.37 -7.94
C GLY A 108 -17.18 -2.26 -8.96
N VAL A 109 -16.25 -1.32 -9.09
CA VAL A 109 -16.35 -0.25 -10.09
C VAL A 109 -16.29 -0.82 -11.51
N ALA A 110 -15.37 -1.74 -11.78
CA ALA A 110 -15.22 -2.36 -13.09
C ALA A 110 -16.47 -3.12 -13.51
N MET A 111 -17.08 -3.87 -12.58
CA MET A 111 -18.29 -4.66 -12.84
C MET A 111 -19.51 -3.79 -13.17
N GLY A 112 -19.58 -2.59 -12.60
CA GLY A 112 -20.66 -1.64 -12.84
C GLY A 112 -20.38 -0.63 -13.95
N ALA A 113 -19.21 -0.67 -14.58
CA ALA A 113 -18.81 0.32 -15.58
C ALA A 113 -19.54 0.11 -16.91
N ASP A 114 -20.19 1.16 -17.41
CA ASP A 114 -20.80 1.19 -18.73
C ASP A 114 -19.78 1.56 -19.81
N ASP A 115 -18.73 2.28 -19.42
CA ASP A 115 -17.67 2.76 -20.31
C ASP A 115 -16.51 1.74 -20.28
N GLU A 116 -16.15 1.25 -21.46
CA GLU A 116 -15.04 0.32 -21.64
C GLU A 116 -13.70 0.92 -21.18
N GLY A 117 -13.49 2.21 -21.36
CA GLY A 117 -12.30 2.91 -20.90
C GLY A 117 -12.15 2.85 -19.40
N VAL A 118 -13.23 3.08 -18.66
CA VAL A 118 -13.24 2.96 -17.19
C VAL A 118 -12.96 1.53 -16.76
N TYR A 119 -13.53 0.55 -17.44
CA TYR A 119 -13.27 -0.87 -17.15
C TYR A 119 -11.78 -1.19 -17.24
N TRP A 120 -11.12 -0.79 -18.33
CA TRP A 120 -9.70 -1.09 -18.53
C TRP A 120 -8.79 -0.32 -17.57
N GLN A 121 -9.14 0.93 -17.24
CA GLN A 121 -8.43 1.69 -16.21
C GLN A 121 -8.49 0.98 -14.86
N CYS A 122 -9.66 0.46 -14.50
CA CYS A 122 -9.83 -0.31 -13.26
C CYS A 122 -8.99 -1.60 -13.29
N MET A 123 -8.95 -2.30 -14.42
CA MET A 123 -8.15 -3.53 -14.55
C MET A 123 -6.65 -3.26 -14.37
N GLU A 124 -6.15 -2.19 -14.97
CA GLU A 124 -4.74 -1.78 -14.76
C GLU A 124 -4.46 -1.41 -13.31
N ALA A 125 -5.38 -0.70 -12.68
CA ALA A 125 -5.24 -0.32 -11.27
C ALA A 125 -5.32 -1.53 -10.35
N ILE A 126 -6.14 -2.53 -10.67
CA ILE A 126 -6.22 -3.80 -9.95
C ILE A 126 -4.87 -4.54 -10.04
N ASP A 127 -4.32 -4.64 -11.23
CA ASP A 127 -3.02 -5.29 -11.44
C ASP A 127 -1.92 -4.61 -10.62
N ALA A 128 -1.91 -3.28 -10.60
CA ALA A 128 -0.97 -2.52 -9.79
C ALA A 128 -1.17 -2.76 -8.29
N ALA A 129 -2.41 -2.82 -7.81
CA ALA A 129 -2.70 -3.10 -6.41
C ALA A 129 -2.23 -4.51 -6.01
N ASP A 130 -2.46 -5.50 -6.86
CA ASP A 130 -2.00 -6.87 -6.63
C ASP A 130 -0.48 -6.96 -6.59
N GLU A 131 0.20 -6.31 -7.50
CA GLU A 131 1.67 -6.27 -7.51
C GLU A 131 2.23 -5.53 -6.30
N SER A 132 1.57 -4.45 -5.87
CA SER A 132 1.94 -3.74 -4.64
C SER A 132 1.81 -4.66 -3.42
N ARG A 133 0.74 -5.45 -3.35
CA ARG A 133 0.58 -6.43 -2.26
C ARG A 133 1.68 -7.49 -2.27
N ASP A 134 2.06 -7.98 -3.43
CA ASP A 134 3.16 -8.93 -3.55
C ASP A 134 4.46 -8.34 -3.00
N ARG A 135 4.74 -7.07 -3.29
CA ARG A 135 5.91 -6.37 -2.74
C ARG A 135 5.82 -6.24 -1.21
N VAL A 136 4.65 -5.88 -0.71
CA VAL A 136 4.40 -5.77 0.74
C VAL A 136 4.62 -7.13 1.43
N LEU A 137 4.06 -8.19 0.89
CA LEU A 137 4.19 -9.54 1.46
C LEU A 137 5.64 -10.03 1.42
N GLU A 138 6.39 -9.71 0.38
CA GLU A 138 7.82 -10.02 0.31
C GLU A 138 8.60 -9.25 1.37
N MET A 139 8.26 -7.99 1.61
CA MET A 139 8.88 -7.21 2.69
C MET A 139 8.58 -7.82 4.07
N VAL A 140 7.36 -8.28 4.30
CA VAL A 140 6.99 -8.98 5.54
C VAL A 140 7.86 -10.20 5.73
N ARG A 141 8.07 -11.00 4.69
CA ARG A 141 8.94 -12.19 4.75
C ARG A 141 10.37 -11.82 5.08
N ARG A 142 10.92 -10.82 4.40
CA ARG A 142 12.31 -10.37 4.64
C ARG A 142 12.48 -9.82 6.04
N LEU A 143 11.48 -9.14 6.56
CA LEU A 143 11.49 -8.63 7.92
C LEU A 143 11.50 -9.76 8.94
N ALA A 144 10.73 -10.82 8.71
CA ALA A 144 10.73 -12.01 9.57
C ALA A 144 12.09 -12.71 9.57
N VAL A 145 12.72 -12.86 8.40
CA VAL A 145 14.06 -13.44 8.28
C VAL A 145 15.10 -12.57 9.01
N ARG A 146 15.00 -11.25 8.86
CA ARG A 146 15.88 -10.32 9.57
C ARG A 146 15.77 -10.46 11.08
N GLU A 147 14.56 -10.57 11.61
CA GLU A 147 14.33 -10.75 13.04
C GLU A 147 14.90 -12.05 13.56
N GLN A 148 14.78 -13.13 12.80
CA GLN A 148 15.40 -14.41 13.13
C GLN A 148 16.92 -14.30 13.15
N SER A 149 17.52 -13.60 12.20
CA SER A 149 18.96 -13.37 12.17
C SER A 149 19.44 -12.54 13.35
N LEU A 150 18.67 -11.52 13.76
CA LEU A 150 18.98 -10.68 14.91
C LEU A 150 18.83 -11.42 16.24
N ALA A 151 17.90 -12.40 16.30
CA ALA A 151 17.75 -13.27 17.47
C ALA A 151 18.98 -14.18 17.71
N GLY A 152 19.76 -14.41 16.63
CA GLY A 152 21.04 -15.11 16.70
C GLY A 152 20.94 -16.60 16.97
N PRO A 153 22.07 -17.33 16.80
CA PRO A 153 22.11 -18.76 17.08
C PRO A 153 21.91 -19.12 18.55
N ASP A 154 22.15 -18.18 19.46
CA ASP A 154 22.03 -18.40 20.92
C ASP A 154 20.60 -18.63 21.37
N SER A 155 19.60 -18.06 20.65
CA SER A 155 18.20 -18.30 20.97
C SER A 155 17.67 -19.60 20.38
N ALA A 156 18.34 -20.14 19.37
CA ALA A 156 17.99 -21.41 18.73
C ALA A 156 18.78 -22.59 19.29
N ALA A 157 19.92 -22.33 19.92
CA ALA A 157 20.83 -23.33 20.45
C ALA A 157 20.77 -23.41 21.98
N GLU A 158 19.57 -23.59 22.51
CA GLU A 158 19.53 -24.04 23.90
C GLU A 158 20.02 -25.48 23.96
N PRO A 159 21.15 -25.75 24.59
CA PRO A 159 21.50 -27.12 24.80
C PRO A 159 20.48 -27.70 25.77
N SER A 160 19.70 -28.62 25.29
CA SER A 160 18.99 -29.48 26.24
C SER A 160 20.03 -30.26 27.02
N PRO A 161 20.01 -30.22 28.34
CA PRO A 161 20.87 -31.09 29.13
C PRO A 161 20.54 -32.54 28.89
#